data_c226a5eff4ce64aefb139e142f6cf177
#
_entry.id   c226a5eff4ce64aefb139e142f6cf177
#
_cell.length_a   1.000
_cell.length_b   1.000
_cell.length_c   1.000
_cell.angle_alpha   90.00
_cell.angle_beta   90.00
_cell.angle_gamma   90.00
#
_symmetry.space_group_name_H-M   'P 1'
#
loop_
_entity.id
_entity.type
_entity.pdbx_description
1 polymer ?
#
loop_
_entity_poly.entity_id
_entity_poly.type
_entity_poly.pdbx_seq_one_letter_code
_entity_poly.pdbx_strand_id
1 'polypeptide(L)'
;MRDDKNFIHKLDLILELNDQIIGQVMFVKTCLKVKENDIEVLTLGPIYIDSKFKRKGLGQKLLNYSLMKAKELGYKAVLLEGNILFYGKSGFDYAYKYQIKYPGLNEFNDSSFFLCKELEKGYIKDKNTKYIIPECYYATQNEVEEFDKTFQHKAKHKYSTQIF
;
A
#
# COMPACT_ATOMS: atom_id res chain seq x y z
N MET A 1 3.68 -9.87 8.79
CA MET A 1 2.65 -9.55 7.76
C MET A 1 2.00 -10.79 7.18
N ARG A 2 2.74 -11.78 6.64
CA ARG A 2 2.14 -13.01 6.03
C ARG A 2 1.32 -13.85 7.01
N ASP A 3 1.61 -13.76 8.30
CA ASP A 3 0.89 -14.46 9.37
C ASP A 3 -0.34 -13.70 9.88
N ASP A 4 -0.59 -12.50 9.36
CA ASP A 4 -1.76 -11.71 9.70
C ASP A 4 -3.01 -12.30 9.04
N LYS A 5 -4.10 -12.42 9.81
CA LYS A 5 -5.39 -12.97 9.34
C LYS A 5 -6.01 -12.19 8.16
N ASN A 6 -5.62 -10.93 8.00
CA ASN A 6 -6.09 -10.04 6.94
C ASN A 6 -5.15 -10.03 5.72
N PHE A 7 -4.04 -10.77 5.77
CA PHE A 7 -3.12 -10.89 4.65
C PHE A 7 -3.77 -11.64 3.48
N ILE A 8 -3.61 -11.13 2.27
CA ILE A 8 -4.23 -11.72 1.08
C ILE A 8 -3.20 -12.55 0.32
N HIS A 9 -3.05 -13.83 0.68
CA HIS A 9 -2.08 -14.74 0.04
C HIS A 9 -2.17 -14.78 -1.49
N LYS A 10 -3.37 -14.65 -2.06
CA LYS A 10 -3.60 -14.60 -3.51
C LYS A 10 -3.10 -13.31 -4.16
N LEU A 11 -2.75 -12.29 -3.36
CA LEU A 11 -2.19 -11.01 -3.78
C LEU A 11 -0.76 -10.79 -3.25
N ASP A 12 -0.11 -11.84 -2.76
CA ASP A 12 1.35 -11.88 -2.56
C ASP A 12 1.99 -12.30 -3.89
N LEU A 13 2.25 -11.31 -4.74
CA LEU A 13 2.69 -11.55 -6.12
C LEU A 13 4.16 -11.19 -6.27
N ILE A 14 4.88 -12.04 -6.98
CA ILE A 14 6.28 -11.79 -7.38
C ILE A 14 6.37 -11.47 -8.87
N LEU A 15 7.37 -10.70 -9.21
CA LEU A 15 7.82 -10.52 -10.59
C LEU A 15 9.13 -11.24 -10.77
N GLU A 16 9.14 -12.19 -11.71
CA GLU A 16 10.29 -13.00 -12.02
C GLU A 16 10.83 -12.70 -13.42
N LEU A 17 12.13 -12.78 -13.57
CA LEU A 17 12.84 -12.65 -14.85
C LEU A 17 14.05 -13.58 -14.83
N ASN A 18 14.12 -14.53 -15.79
CA ASN A 18 15.20 -15.52 -15.92
C ASN A 18 15.47 -16.25 -14.58
N ASP A 19 14.44 -16.83 -13.98
CA ASP A 19 14.45 -17.56 -12.71
C ASP A 19 14.92 -16.72 -11.49
N GLN A 20 14.96 -15.41 -11.64
CA GLN A 20 15.29 -14.48 -10.56
C GLN A 20 14.07 -13.64 -10.16
N ILE A 21 13.75 -13.62 -8.87
CA ILE A 21 12.72 -12.70 -8.32
C ILE A 21 13.30 -11.29 -8.32
N ILE A 22 12.68 -10.40 -9.09
CA ILE A 22 13.09 -9.01 -9.27
C ILE A 22 12.10 -8.00 -8.73
N GLY A 23 10.97 -8.45 -8.22
CA GLY A 23 9.96 -7.59 -7.61
C GLY A 23 8.91 -8.36 -6.85
N GLN A 24 8.21 -7.64 -5.98
CA GLN A 24 7.12 -8.17 -5.18
C GLN A 24 6.12 -7.08 -4.87
N VAL A 25 4.84 -7.48 -4.68
CA VAL A 25 3.77 -6.64 -4.15
C VAL A 25 2.89 -7.46 -3.23
N MET A 26 2.43 -6.85 -2.15
CA MET A 26 1.56 -7.48 -1.15
C MET A 26 0.34 -6.60 -0.87
N PHE A 27 -0.72 -7.24 -0.38
CA PHE A 27 -1.94 -6.57 0.04
C PHE A 27 -2.46 -7.13 1.36
N VAL A 28 -3.02 -6.25 2.16
CA VAL A 28 -3.69 -6.57 3.41
C VAL A 28 -5.09 -5.99 3.39
N LYS A 29 -6.06 -6.75 3.87
CA LYS A 29 -7.43 -6.28 4.03
C LYS A 29 -7.55 -5.37 5.23
N THR A 30 -8.27 -4.26 5.08
CA THR A 30 -8.62 -3.33 6.14
C THR A 30 -9.98 -2.70 5.87
N CYS A 31 -10.32 -1.65 6.58
CA CYS A 31 -11.58 -0.95 6.41
C CYS A 31 -11.46 0.57 6.55
N LEU A 32 -12.45 1.23 6.00
CA LEU A 32 -12.78 2.62 6.31
C LEU A 32 -13.92 2.61 7.35
N LYS A 33 -13.67 3.22 8.51
CA LYS A 33 -14.68 3.40 9.55
C LYS A 33 -15.72 4.41 9.12
N VAL A 34 -16.99 4.02 9.19
CA VAL A 34 -18.17 4.87 9.05
C VAL A 34 -19.12 4.67 10.24
N LYS A 35 -20.18 5.48 10.31
CA LYS A 35 -21.10 5.43 11.48
C LYS A 35 -21.82 4.09 11.65
N GLU A 36 -22.23 3.46 10.55
CA GLU A 36 -23.10 2.29 10.59
C GLU A 36 -22.39 0.99 10.20
N ASN A 37 -21.73 0.97 9.03
CA ASN A 37 -21.04 -0.21 8.52
C ASN A 37 -19.69 0.14 7.95
N ASP A 38 -18.65 -0.55 8.37
CA ASP A 38 -17.32 -0.37 7.84
C ASP A 38 -17.25 -0.76 6.36
N ILE A 39 -16.54 0.04 5.57
CA ILE A 39 -16.29 -0.23 4.15
C ILE A 39 -15.00 -1.03 4.02
N GLU A 40 -15.08 -2.26 3.52
CA GLU A 40 -13.89 -3.09 3.27
C GLU A 40 -13.04 -2.50 2.15
N VAL A 41 -11.74 -2.38 2.39
CA VAL A 41 -10.75 -1.90 1.42
C VAL A 41 -9.45 -2.69 1.56
N LEU A 42 -8.58 -2.60 0.56
CA LEU A 42 -7.22 -3.12 0.65
C LEU A 42 -6.23 -1.99 0.96
N THR A 43 -5.21 -2.33 1.74
CA THR A 43 -3.95 -1.57 1.80
C THR A 43 -2.93 -2.28 0.92
N LEU A 44 -2.34 -1.55 -0.01
CA LEU A 44 -1.24 -2.01 -0.85
C LEU A 44 0.10 -1.62 -0.19
N GLY A 45 0.93 -2.59 0.01
CA GLY A 45 2.32 -2.39 0.48
C GLY A 45 2.87 -3.59 1.22
N PRO A 46 4.16 -3.80 1.12
CA PRO A 46 5.09 -3.09 0.24
C PRO A 46 4.93 -3.48 -1.24
N ILE A 47 5.41 -2.59 -2.14
CA ILE A 47 5.73 -2.91 -3.52
C ILE A 47 7.22 -2.63 -3.75
N TYR A 48 7.91 -3.58 -4.35
CA TYR A 48 9.36 -3.53 -4.51
C TYR A 48 9.76 -3.97 -5.93
N ILE A 49 10.78 -3.31 -6.47
CA ILE A 49 11.52 -3.73 -7.67
C ILE A 49 13.01 -3.64 -7.36
N ASP A 50 13.76 -4.68 -7.66
CA ASP A 50 15.22 -4.72 -7.52
C ASP A 50 15.86 -3.51 -8.20
N SER A 51 16.84 -2.90 -7.54
CA SER A 51 17.47 -1.65 -7.97
C SER A 51 18.02 -1.70 -9.38
N LYS A 52 18.56 -2.85 -9.81
CA LYS A 52 19.09 -3.10 -11.16
C LYS A 52 18.03 -3.05 -12.27
N PHE A 53 16.76 -3.23 -11.90
CA PHE A 53 15.62 -3.30 -12.80
C PHE A 53 14.67 -2.11 -12.70
N LYS A 54 14.99 -1.12 -11.85
CA LYS A 54 14.20 0.12 -11.72
C LYS A 54 14.19 0.94 -13.01
N ARG A 55 13.20 1.81 -13.16
CA ARG A 55 13.00 2.73 -14.30
C ARG A 55 12.82 2.06 -15.68
N LYS A 56 12.46 0.76 -15.69
CA LYS A 56 12.14 -0.01 -16.91
C LYS A 56 10.64 -0.29 -17.07
N GLY A 57 9.80 0.42 -16.34
CA GLY A 57 8.34 0.24 -16.37
C GLY A 57 7.82 -0.99 -15.59
N LEU A 58 8.71 -1.81 -15.03
CA LEU A 58 8.33 -3.07 -14.36
C LEU A 58 7.46 -2.87 -13.13
N GLY A 59 7.72 -1.81 -12.35
CA GLY A 59 6.87 -1.45 -11.20
C GLY A 59 5.43 -1.14 -11.60
N GLN A 60 5.24 -0.42 -12.71
CA GLN A 60 3.90 -0.14 -13.24
C GLN A 60 3.20 -1.42 -13.74
N LYS A 61 3.94 -2.32 -14.38
CA LYS A 61 3.40 -3.62 -14.84
C LYS A 61 2.94 -4.45 -13.65
N LEU A 62 3.79 -4.59 -12.63
CA LEU A 62 3.47 -5.34 -11.41
C LEU A 62 2.26 -4.74 -10.69
N LEU A 63 2.25 -3.41 -10.50
CA LEU A 63 1.14 -2.69 -9.88
C LEU A 63 -0.17 -2.90 -10.65
N ASN A 64 -0.19 -2.66 -11.96
CA ASN A 64 -1.40 -2.79 -12.76
C ASN A 64 -1.93 -4.22 -12.79
N TYR A 65 -1.05 -5.21 -12.89
CA TYR A 65 -1.42 -6.62 -12.82
C TYR A 65 -2.03 -6.97 -11.44
N SER A 66 -1.42 -6.52 -10.36
CA SER A 66 -1.93 -6.77 -9.00
C SER A 66 -3.29 -6.13 -8.74
N LEU A 67 -3.52 -4.92 -9.26
CA LEU A 67 -4.82 -4.25 -9.16
C LEU A 67 -5.91 -4.98 -9.97
N MET A 68 -5.57 -5.49 -11.15
CA MET A 68 -6.47 -6.34 -11.95
C MET A 68 -6.84 -7.60 -11.16
N LYS A 69 -5.85 -8.29 -10.56
CA LYS A 69 -6.08 -9.48 -9.73
C LYS A 69 -6.92 -9.17 -8.48
N ALA A 70 -6.68 -8.04 -7.83
CA ALA A 70 -7.52 -7.59 -6.71
C ALA A 70 -8.98 -7.42 -7.12
N LYS A 71 -9.23 -6.80 -8.28
CA LYS A 71 -10.57 -6.64 -8.83
C LYS A 71 -11.22 -7.97 -9.18
N GLU A 72 -10.50 -8.91 -9.80
CA GLU A 72 -10.97 -10.27 -10.12
C GLU A 72 -11.38 -11.05 -8.86
N LEU A 73 -10.69 -10.82 -7.74
CA LEU A 73 -11.02 -11.38 -6.42
C LEU A 73 -12.20 -10.69 -5.72
N GLY A 74 -12.80 -9.67 -6.34
CA GLY A 74 -13.97 -8.97 -5.82
C GLY A 74 -13.67 -7.76 -4.93
N TYR A 75 -12.39 -7.41 -4.75
CA TYR A 75 -12.05 -6.20 -4.01
C TYR A 75 -12.38 -4.94 -4.82
N LYS A 76 -12.84 -3.89 -4.12
CA LYS A 76 -13.45 -2.74 -4.78
C LYS A 76 -12.70 -1.44 -4.61
N ALA A 77 -11.79 -1.35 -3.65
CA ALA A 77 -10.94 -0.18 -3.45
C ALA A 77 -9.60 -0.55 -2.82
N VAL A 78 -8.57 0.23 -3.16
CA VAL A 78 -7.19 0.09 -2.67
C VAL A 78 -6.69 1.42 -2.17
N LEU A 79 -6.08 1.44 -0.98
CA LEU A 79 -5.38 2.58 -0.41
C LEU A 79 -3.90 2.25 -0.26
N LEU A 80 -3.08 3.29 -0.25
CA LEU A 80 -1.64 3.18 -0.02
C LEU A 80 -1.03 4.51 0.42
N GLU A 81 0.18 4.44 0.95
CA GLU A 81 1.05 5.58 1.18
C GLU A 81 2.13 5.60 0.09
N GLY A 82 2.25 6.72 -0.63
CA GLY A 82 3.21 6.79 -1.71
C GLY A 82 3.16 8.07 -2.53
N ASN A 83 4.01 8.11 -3.54
CA ASN A 83 4.15 9.28 -4.41
C ASN A 83 3.15 9.22 -5.57
N ILE A 84 2.29 10.24 -5.69
CA ILE A 84 1.29 10.35 -6.75
C ILE A 84 1.89 10.32 -8.16
N LEU A 85 3.13 10.79 -8.35
CA LEU A 85 3.80 10.75 -9.66
C LEU A 85 4.02 9.32 -10.17
N PHE A 86 4.11 8.35 -9.27
CA PHE A 86 4.19 6.93 -9.62
C PHE A 86 2.80 6.30 -9.67
N TYR A 87 2.03 6.39 -8.60
CA TYR A 87 0.77 5.67 -8.48
C TYR A 87 -0.38 6.28 -9.29
N GLY A 88 -0.35 7.59 -9.54
CA GLY A 88 -1.34 8.27 -10.38
C GLY A 88 -1.41 7.72 -11.80
N LYS A 89 -0.30 7.20 -12.35
CA LYS A 89 -0.25 6.53 -13.67
C LYS A 89 -1.09 5.24 -13.72
N SER A 90 -1.38 4.66 -12.55
CA SER A 90 -2.26 3.50 -12.39
C SER A 90 -3.67 3.89 -11.93
N GLY A 91 -4.00 5.19 -11.96
CA GLY A 91 -5.32 5.71 -11.64
C GLY A 91 -5.61 5.88 -10.14
N PHE A 92 -4.57 5.97 -9.30
CA PHE A 92 -4.72 6.46 -7.94
C PHE A 92 -4.88 7.98 -7.93
N ASP A 93 -5.64 8.47 -6.97
CA ASP A 93 -5.76 9.89 -6.66
C ASP A 93 -5.62 10.10 -5.14
N TYR A 94 -5.55 11.33 -4.70
CA TYR A 94 -5.44 11.67 -3.30
C TYR A 94 -6.66 11.21 -2.50
N ALA A 95 -6.44 10.53 -1.38
CA ALA A 95 -7.52 9.98 -0.55
C ALA A 95 -8.44 11.06 0.03
N TYR A 96 -7.93 12.29 0.24
CA TYR A 96 -8.77 13.41 0.71
C TYR A 96 -9.88 13.79 -0.29
N LYS A 97 -9.72 13.52 -1.60
CA LYS A 97 -10.76 13.74 -2.61
C LYS A 97 -11.96 12.82 -2.41
N TYR A 98 -11.73 11.66 -1.80
CA TYR A 98 -12.78 10.72 -1.37
C TYR A 98 -13.25 11.01 0.05
N GLN A 99 -12.76 12.10 0.67
CA GLN A 99 -13.03 12.47 2.08
C GLN A 99 -12.64 11.37 3.08
N ILE A 100 -11.54 10.67 2.78
CA ILE A 100 -10.95 9.66 3.65
C ILE A 100 -9.89 10.34 4.52
N LYS A 101 -10.03 10.24 5.84
CA LYS A 101 -9.09 10.81 6.81
C LYS A 101 -8.02 9.78 7.17
N TYR A 102 -6.76 10.23 7.14
CA TYR A 102 -5.64 9.42 7.63
C TYR A 102 -5.55 9.54 9.16
N PRO A 103 -5.34 8.41 9.90
CA PRO A 103 -5.25 8.44 11.36
C PRO A 103 -4.08 9.32 11.83
N GLY A 104 -4.31 10.09 12.88
CA GLY A 104 -3.28 10.94 13.50
C GLY A 104 -3.02 12.27 12.79
N LEU A 105 -3.60 12.51 11.61
CA LEU A 105 -3.52 13.80 10.94
C LEU A 105 -4.74 14.67 11.26
N ASN A 106 -4.50 15.96 11.46
CA ASN A 106 -5.52 16.98 11.49
C ASN A 106 -5.73 17.60 10.10
N GLU A 107 -6.73 18.47 9.95
CA GLU A 107 -7.11 19.06 8.65
C GLU A 107 -6.04 19.96 8.03
N PHE A 108 -5.06 20.41 8.82
CA PHE A 108 -3.98 21.29 8.36
C PHE A 108 -2.71 20.50 7.96
N ASN A 109 -2.66 19.21 8.25
CA ASN A 109 -1.51 18.39 7.90
C ASN A 109 -1.55 17.98 6.42
N ASP A 110 -0.37 17.94 5.79
CA ASP A 110 -0.25 17.39 4.45
C ASP A 110 -0.54 15.89 4.45
N SER A 111 -1.52 15.48 3.67
CA SER A 111 -1.92 14.09 3.44
C SER A 111 -1.72 13.65 1.98
N SER A 112 -0.92 14.39 1.21
CA SER A 112 -0.67 14.12 -0.22
C SER A 112 0.04 12.79 -0.50
N PHE A 113 0.63 12.19 0.53
CA PHE A 113 1.21 10.85 0.46
C PHE A 113 0.15 9.73 0.52
N PHE A 114 -1.07 10.02 0.99
CA PHE A 114 -2.12 9.02 1.16
C PHE A 114 -3.03 9.00 -0.07
N LEU A 115 -3.06 7.86 -0.73
CA LEU A 115 -3.70 7.69 -2.03
C LEU A 115 -4.77 6.61 -2.00
N CYS A 116 -5.78 6.79 -2.84
CA CYS A 116 -6.90 5.88 -3.01
C CYS A 116 -7.16 5.59 -4.48
N LYS A 117 -7.57 4.36 -4.78
CA LYS A 117 -8.12 3.97 -6.08
C LYS A 117 -9.35 3.10 -5.87
N GLU A 118 -10.47 3.50 -6.43
CA GLU A 118 -11.62 2.63 -6.60
C GLU A 118 -11.38 1.67 -7.78
N LEU A 119 -11.50 0.37 -7.53
CA LEU A 119 -11.51 -0.67 -8.56
C LEU A 119 -12.93 -0.86 -9.15
N GLU A 120 -13.94 -0.50 -8.34
CA GLU A 120 -15.35 -0.37 -8.74
C GLU A 120 -15.77 1.08 -8.49
N LYS A 121 -16.08 1.80 -9.56
CA LYS A 121 -16.42 3.23 -9.50
C LYS A 121 -17.63 3.49 -8.61
N GLY A 122 -17.51 4.43 -7.67
CA GLY A 122 -18.57 4.83 -6.75
C GLY A 122 -18.77 3.84 -5.59
N TYR A 123 -17.78 3.00 -5.31
CA TYR A 123 -17.82 2.09 -4.16
C TYR A 123 -17.78 2.83 -2.82
N ILE A 124 -16.92 3.84 -2.72
CA ILE A 124 -16.77 4.67 -1.51
C ILE A 124 -17.81 5.79 -1.59
N LYS A 125 -19.02 5.52 -1.08
CA LYS A 125 -20.14 6.47 -1.10
C LYS A 125 -20.17 7.37 0.11
N ASP A 126 -19.74 6.83 1.25
CA ASP A 126 -19.73 7.53 2.53
C ASP A 126 -18.61 8.57 2.57
N LYS A 127 -18.91 9.69 3.21
CA LYS A 127 -17.99 10.82 3.36
C LYS A 127 -17.46 10.90 4.78
N ASN A 128 -16.32 11.56 4.96
CA ASN A 128 -15.66 11.70 6.26
C ASN A 128 -15.35 10.35 6.92
N THR A 129 -14.98 9.37 6.12
CA THR A 129 -14.54 8.07 6.59
C THR A 129 -13.15 8.16 7.20
N LYS A 130 -12.82 7.24 8.11
CA LYS A 130 -11.50 7.16 8.73
C LYS A 130 -10.83 5.84 8.35
N TYR A 131 -9.65 5.94 7.74
CA TYR A 131 -8.84 4.77 7.41
C TYR A 131 -8.33 4.08 8.68
N ILE A 132 -8.31 2.76 8.67
CA ILE A 132 -7.70 1.94 9.72
C ILE A 132 -6.42 1.34 9.16
N ILE A 133 -5.29 1.74 9.73
CA ILE A 133 -3.99 1.15 9.38
C ILE A 133 -3.98 -0.31 9.87
N PRO A 134 -3.67 -1.30 9.01
CA PRO A 134 -3.57 -2.69 9.45
C PRO A 134 -2.51 -2.88 10.52
N GLU A 135 -2.82 -3.70 11.53
CA GLU A 135 -1.92 -3.93 12.67
C GLU A 135 -0.54 -4.46 12.26
N CYS A 136 -0.48 -5.25 11.20
CA CYS A 136 0.78 -5.82 10.70
C CYS A 136 1.77 -4.79 10.13
N TYR A 137 1.40 -3.51 10.03
CA TYR A 137 2.31 -2.41 9.70
C TYR A 137 2.96 -1.77 10.92
N TYR A 138 2.49 -2.08 12.12
CA TYR A 138 3.12 -1.62 13.35
C TYR A 138 4.18 -2.62 13.78
N ALA A 139 5.41 -2.13 13.92
CA ALA A 139 6.52 -2.88 14.52
C ALA A 139 7.13 -2.03 15.62
N THR A 140 7.45 -2.64 16.75
CA THR A 140 8.17 -1.98 17.81
C THR A 140 9.64 -1.80 17.42
N GLN A 141 10.30 -0.82 18.02
CA GLN A 141 11.73 -0.60 17.80
C GLN A 141 12.57 -1.87 18.07
N ASN A 142 12.24 -2.61 19.14
CA ASN A 142 12.92 -3.86 19.46
C ASN A 142 12.73 -4.94 18.39
N GLU A 143 11.52 -5.10 17.87
CA GLU A 143 11.27 -6.08 16.78
C GLU A 143 12.05 -5.74 15.52
N VAL A 144 12.13 -4.46 15.17
CA VAL A 144 12.94 -3.98 14.04
C VAL A 144 14.41 -4.27 14.26
N GLU A 145 14.94 -3.97 15.44
CA GLU A 145 16.35 -4.20 15.78
C GLU A 145 16.72 -5.68 15.79
N GLU A 146 15.86 -6.54 16.36
CA GLU A 146 16.07 -8.00 16.34
C GLU A 146 16.03 -8.55 14.91
N PHE A 147 15.11 -8.08 14.09
CA PHE A 147 15.03 -8.48 12.69
C PHE A 147 16.27 -8.01 11.90
N ASP A 148 16.72 -6.78 12.10
CA ASP A 148 17.89 -6.22 11.41
C ASP A 148 19.19 -7.00 11.73
N LYS A 149 19.32 -7.56 12.95
CA LYS A 149 20.47 -8.41 13.32
C LYS A 149 20.63 -9.68 12.46
N THR A 150 19.56 -10.14 11.81
CA THR A 150 19.58 -11.31 10.92
C THR A 150 20.18 -11.00 9.56
N PHE A 151 20.45 -9.74 9.24
CA PHE A 151 20.99 -9.29 7.96
C PHE A 151 22.37 -8.68 8.10
N GLN A 152 23.09 -8.64 6.99
CA GLN A 152 24.35 -7.90 6.93
C GLN A 152 24.09 -6.42 7.22
N HIS A 153 24.90 -5.86 8.12
CA HIS A 153 24.79 -4.45 8.51
C HIS A 153 24.83 -3.52 7.29
N LYS A 154 23.85 -2.62 7.21
CA LYS A 154 23.79 -1.54 6.23
C LYS A 154 23.68 -0.19 6.95
N ALA A 155 24.48 0.78 6.51
CA ALA A 155 24.38 2.14 7.04
C ALA A 155 22.98 2.72 6.74
N LYS A 156 22.38 3.31 7.77
CA LYS A 156 21.09 3.99 7.64
C LYS A 156 21.32 5.35 6.96
N HIS A 157 20.58 5.64 5.91
CA HIS A 157 20.61 6.92 5.19
C HIS A 157 19.23 7.56 5.20
N LYS A 158 19.18 8.87 5.42
CA LYS A 158 17.97 9.66 5.16
C LYS A 158 18.04 10.24 3.75
N TYR A 159 16.99 10.04 2.97
CA TYR A 159 16.85 10.60 1.64
C TYR A 159 15.77 11.68 1.65
N SER A 160 15.95 12.73 0.84
CA SER A 160 14.97 13.81 0.70
C SER A 160 13.60 13.35 0.15
N THR A 161 13.55 12.14 -0.39
CA THR A 161 12.32 11.52 -0.92
C THR A 161 11.61 10.63 0.09
N GLN A 162 12.12 10.50 1.33
CA GLN A 162 11.40 9.78 2.39
C GLN A 162 10.17 10.58 2.82
N ILE A 163 9.08 9.85 3.05
CA ILE A 163 7.80 10.45 3.47
C ILE A 163 7.78 10.75 4.98
N PHE A 164 8.64 10.05 5.77
CA PHE A 164 8.77 10.17 7.23
C PHE A 164 10.23 10.31 7.66
#